data_41f9d6e3a65a65feac7a13fb4ba9bee5
#
_entry.id   41f9d6e3a65a65feac7a13fb4ba9bee5
#
_cell.length_a   1.000
_cell.length_b   1.000
_cell.length_c   1.000
_cell.angle_alpha   90.00
_cell.angle_beta   90.00
_cell.angle_gamma   90.00
#
_symmetry.space_group_name_H-M   'P 1'
#
loop_
_entity.id
_entity.type
_entity.pdbx_description
1 polymer ?
#
loop_
_entity_poly.entity_id
_entity_poly.type
_entity_poly.pdbx_seq_one_letter_code
_entity_poly.pdbx_strand_id
1 'polypeptide(L)'
;MKIAIICEVLGEANNGTSLAAYNLINYLKSRGHDVRVVCSDEDKRGLPGYYILPKNKLVSWIIQKNQLSLSKFDKSIVSQAVDGVDIVHIMVPLFLARPASKYVKSLGLPLTAGCHAQAQNLTSHIFLVGCDWANTLTYKWYDHNLFC
;
A
#
# COMPACT_ATOMS: atom_id res chain seq x y z
N MET A 1 -15.97 -10.79 8.28
CA MET A 1 -15.22 -9.63 8.78
C MET A 1 -15.22 -8.54 7.69
N LYS A 2 -15.15 -7.29 8.11
CA LYS A 2 -14.91 -6.15 7.22
C LYS A 2 -13.43 -5.80 7.28
N ILE A 3 -12.74 -5.83 6.15
CA ILE A 3 -11.28 -5.70 6.07
C ILE A 3 -10.93 -4.56 5.11
N ALA A 4 -10.16 -3.58 5.57
CA ALA A 4 -9.60 -2.58 4.66
C ALA A 4 -8.16 -2.96 4.27
N ILE A 5 -7.88 -2.97 2.97
CA ILE A 5 -6.55 -3.22 2.42
C ILE A 5 -6.03 -1.91 1.82
N ILE A 6 -4.91 -1.41 2.32
CA ILE A 6 -4.24 -0.22 1.79
C ILE A 6 -3.07 -0.68 0.94
N CYS A 7 -3.17 -0.46 -0.38
CA CYS A 7 -2.18 -0.91 -1.36
C CYS A 7 -1.76 0.25 -2.26
N GLU A 8 -0.59 0.82 -2.00
CA GLU A 8 -0.06 1.93 -2.79
C GLU A 8 0.29 1.54 -4.24
N VAL A 9 0.60 0.27 -4.45
CA VAL A 9 1.14 -0.28 -5.71
C VAL A 9 0.14 -1.24 -6.36
N LEU A 10 -1.15 -0.94 -6.28
CA LEU A 10 -2.16 -1.69 -6.99
C LEU A 10 -2.34 -1.05 -8.38
N GLY A 11 -1.84 -1.71 -9.39
CA GLY A 11 -1.95 -1.33 -10.79
C GLY A 11 -2.20 -2.57 -11.63
N GLU A 12 -1.62 -2.63 -12.82
CA GLU A 12 -1.64 -3.85 -13.63
C GLU A 12 -0.96 -5.00 -12.86
N ALA A 13 -1.46 -6.24 -13.04
CA ALA A 13 -0.91 -7.44 -12.39
C ALA A 13 0.42 -7.89 -13.04
N ASN A 14 1.32 -6.94 -13.29
CA ASN A 14 2.60 -7.13 -13.97
C ASN A 14 3.81 -7.17 -13.01
N ASN A 15 3.59 -6.92 -11.73
CA ASN A 15 4.63 -7.02 -10.70
C ASN A 15 4.17 -7.88 -9.53
N GLY A 16 5.13 -8.48 -8.81
CA GLY A 16 4.86 -9.41 -7.72
C GLY A 16 4.00 -8.83 -6.60
N THR A 17 4.16 -7.55 -6.28
CA THR A 17 3.38 -6.88 -5.22
C THR A 17 1.92 -6.71 -5.63
N SER A 18 1.65 -6.27 -6.85
CA SER A 18 0.28 -6.15 -7.36
C SER A 18 -0.40 -7.51 -7.43
N LEU A 19 0.32 -8.54 -7.92
CA LEU A 19 -0.22 -9.89 -7.99
C LEU A 19 -0.53 -10.45 -6.59
N ALA A 20 0.35 -10.25 -5.62
CA ALA A 20 0.12 -10.65 -4.23
C ALA A 20 -1.11 -9.94 -3.63
N ALA A 21 -1.26 -8.63 -3.90
CA ALA A 21 -2.42 -7.87 -3.45
C ALA A 21 -3.73 -8.38 -4.08
N TYR A 22 -3.76 -8.61 -5.39
CA TYR A 22 -4.94 -9.19 -6.06
C TYR A 22 -5.29 -10.57 -5.53
N ASN A 23 -4.31 -11.44 -5.33
CA ASN A 23 -4.52 -12.77 -4.78
C ASN A 23 -5.11 -12.70 -3.36
N LEU A 24 -4.58 -11.83 -2.50
CA LEU A 24 -5.10 -11.62 -1.14
C LEU A 24 -6.54 -11.09 -1.18
N ILE A 25 -6.82 -10.05 -1.98
CA ILE A 25 -8.15 -9.45 -2.12
C ILE A 25 -9.16 -10.51 -2.60
N ASN A 26 -8.82 -11.25 -3.64
CA ASN A 26 -9.69 -12.26 -4.21
C ASN A 26 -9.93 -13.42 -3.24
N TYR A 27 -8.87 -13.86 -2.54
CA TYR A 27 -8.99 -14.90 -1.53
C TYR A 27 -9.92 -14.49 -0.39
N LEU A 28 -9.74 -13.28 0.16
CA LEU A 28 -10.60 -12.80 1.24
C LEU A 28 -12.06 -12.64 0.80
N LYS A 29 -12.29 -12.13 -0.41
CA LYS A 29 -13.64 -12.04 -0.98
C LYS A 29 -14.26 -13.43 -1.18
N SER A 30 -13.49 -14.41 -1.68
CA SER A 30 -13.99 -15.78 -1.86
C SER A 30 -14.35 -16.47 -0.53
N ARG A 31 -13.74 -16.00 0.59
CA ARG A 31 -14.07 -16.46 1.95
C ARG A 31 -15.25 -15.72 2.58
N GLY A 32 -15.94 -14.86 1.81
CA GLY A 32 -17.12 -14.14 2.28
C GLY A 32 -16.82 -12.91 3.15
N HIS A 33 -15.59 -12.37 3.10
CA HIS A 33 -15.27 -11.12 3.80
C HIS A 33 -15.69 -9.90 2.98
N ASP A 34 -16.14 -8.84 3.66
CA ASP A 34 -16.31 -7.52 3.06
C ASP A 34 -14.93 -6.86 2.95
N VAL A 35 -14.41 -6.74 1.73
CA VAL A 35 -13.06 -6.22 1.47
C VAL A 35 -13.13 -4.87 0.80
N ARG A 36 -12.59 -3.86 1.48
CA ARG A 36 -12.43 -2.50 0.97
C ARG A 36 -10.97 -2.25 0.61
N VAL A 37 -10.73 -1.68 -0.56
CA VAL A 37 -9.40 -1.49 -1.11
C VAL A 37 -9.11 -0.02 -1.32
N VAL A 38 -8.06 0.49 -0.69
CA VAL A 38 -7.54 1.85 -0.89
C VAL A 38 -6.33 1.78 -1.80
N CYS A 39 -6.41 2.40 -2.97
CA CYS A 39 -5.32 2.38 -3.96
C CYS A 39 -5.32 3.65 -4.83
N SER A 40 -4.37 3.78 -5.76
CA SER A 40 -4.32 4.87 -6.76
C SER A 40 -4.66 4.42 -8.18
N ASP A 41 -5.22 3.23 -8.34
CA ASP A 41 -5.59 2.69 -9.65
C ASP A 41 -6.91 3.30 -10.13
N GLU A 42 -6.81 4.22 -11.09
CA GLU A 42 -7.97 4.93 -11.64
C GLU A 42 -8.97 4.02 -12.35
N ASP A 43 -8.52 2.88 -12.90
CA ASP A 43 -9.40 1.92 -13.58
C ASP A 43 -10.39 1.25 -12.63
N LYS A 44 -10.12 1.33 -11.33
CA LYS A 44 -11.02 0.83 -10.27
C LYS A 44 -12.01 1.88 -9.76
N ARG A 45 -11.94 3.12 -10.25
CA ARG A 45 -12.82 4.19 -9.82
C ARG A 45 -14.29 3.87 -10.12
N GLY A 46 -15.13 3.99 -9.10
CA GLY A 46 -16.54 3.64 -9.20
C GLY A 46 -16.88 2.17 -9.00
N LEU A 47 -15.90 1.30 -8.88
CA LEU A 47 -16.15 -0.10 -8.51
C LEU A 47 -16.48 -0.22 -7.02
N PRO A 48 -17.46 -1.03 -6.63
CA PRO A 48 -17.83 -1.24 -5.23
C PRO A 48 -16.64 -1.73 -4.39
N GLY A 49 -16.43 -1.09 -3.23
CA GLY A 49 -15.35 -1.44 -2.32
C GLY A 49 -13.97 -0.90 -2.70
N TYR A 50 -13.85 -0.07 -3.75
CA TYR A 50 -12.60 0.58 -4.11
C TYR A 50 -12.62 2.08 -3.79
N TYR A 51 -11.59 2.56 -3.11
CA TYR A 51 -11.39 3.93 -2.67
C TYR A 51 -10.12 4.48 -3.30
N ILE A 52 -10.26 5.42 -4.24
CA ILE A 52 -9.15 5.82 -5.11
C ILE A 52 -8.49 7.08 -4.58
N LEU A 53 -7.22 6.95 -4.19
CA LEU A 53 -6.37 8.05 -3.76
C LEU A 53 -5.82 8.85 -4.94
N PRO A 54 -5.61 10.17 -4.76
CA PRO A 54 -4.96 10.97 -5.77
C PRO A 54 -3.50 10.53 -5.97
N LYS A 55 -3.05 10.51 -7.23
CA LYS A 55 -1.65 10.21 -7.57
C LYS A 55 -0.73 11.35 -7.15
N ASN A 56 0.44 11.00 -6.63
CA ASN A 56 1.49 11.98 -6.33
C ASN A 56 2.26 12.35 -7.61
N LYS A 57 1.87 13.43 -8.26
CA LYS A 57 2.43 13.86 -9.55
C LYS A 57 3.94 14.19 -9.49
N LEU A 58 4.44 14.63 -8.33
CA LEU A 58 5.84 15.04 -8.20
C LEU A 58 6.82 13.86 -8.21
N VAL A 59 6.40 12.74 -7.66
CA VAL A 59 7.23 11.52 -7.54
C VAL A 59 6.97 10.58 -8.71
N SER A 60 5.77 10.62 -9.31
CA SER A 60 5.41 9.78 -10.46
C SER A 60 6.32 10.02 -11.65
N TRP A 61 6.82 11.25 -11.88
CA TRP A 61 7.74 11.55 -12.97
C TRP A 61 9.09 10.81 -12.85
N ILE A 62 9.63 10.66 -11.64
CA ILE A 62 10.90 9.96 -11.38
C ILE A 62 10.74 8.44 -11.49
N ILE A 63 9.55 7.93 -11.15
CA ILE A 63 9.27 6.50 -10.99
C ILE A 63 8.46 5.93 -12.16
N GLN A 64 8.02 6.76 -13.11
CA GLN A 64 7.27 6.32 -14.30
C GLN A 64 7.99 5.23 -15.13
N LYS A 65 9.33 5.22 -15.12
CA LYS A 65 10.12 4.14 -15.73
C LYS A 65 9.87 2.75 -15.12
N ASN A 66 9.37 2.68 -13.88
CA ASN A 66 9.19 1.45 -13.11
C ASN A 66 7.72 1.09 -12.91
N GLN A 67 6.78 1.74 -13.61
CA GLN A 67 5.33 1.49 -13.52
C GLN A 67 4.76 1.57 -12.08
N LEU A 68 5.46 2.26 -11.17
CA LEU A 68 5.01 2.49 -9.81
C LEU A 68 4.21 3.78 -9.75
N SER A 69 2.95 3.68 -9.34
CA SER A 69 2.10 4.84 -9.07
C SER A 69 2.05 5.08 -7.57
N LEU A 70 2.70 6.15 -7.11
CA LEU A 70 2.65 6.53 -5.70
C LEU A 70 1.42 7.36 -5.40
N SER A 71 0.75 7.02 -4.31
CA SER A 71 -0.46 7.70 -3.83
C SER A 71 -0.11 8.84 -2.90
N LYS A 72 -0.90 9.91 -2.95
CA LYS A 72 -0.92 10.92 -1.89
C LYS A 72 -1.96 10.52 -0.85
N PHE A 73 -1.58 10.54 0.44
CA PHE A 73 -2.53 10.28 1.52
C PHE A 73 -3.64 11.31 1.53
N ASP A 74 -4.87 10.84 1.50
CA ASP A 74 -6.08 11.64 1.65
C ASP A 74 -6.91 11.08 2.81
N LYS A 75 -6.98 11.86 3.89
CA LYS A 75 -7.67 11.46 5.11
C LYS A 75 -9.16 11.20 4.88
N SER A 76 -9.81 11.98 4.01
CA SER A 76 -11.24 11.83 3.73
C SER A 76 -11.54 10.48 3.08
N ILE A 77 -10.73 10.11 2.09
CA ILE A 77 -10.90 8.84 1.37
C ILE A 77 -10.57 7.66 2.28
N VAL A 78 -9.45 7.74 3.02
CA VAL A 78 -9.07 6.65 3.93
C VAL A 78 -10.09 6.50 5.05
N SER A 79 -10.65 7.59 5.61
CA SER A 79 -11.67 7.51 6.65
C SER A 79 -12.92 6.77 6.19
N GLN A 80 -13.38 7.01 4.96
CA GLN A 80 -14.52 6.30 4.38
C GLN A 80 -14.22 4.80 4.20
N ALA A 81 -13.00 4.47 3.80
CA ALA A 81 -12.61 3.08 3.60
C ALA A 81 -12.52 2.30 4.91
N VAL A 82 -12.04 2.93 6.00
CA VAL A 82 -11.84 2.27 7.29
C VAL A 82 -13.03 2.40 8.24
N ASP A 83 -14.08 3.08 7.86
CA ASP A 83 -15.27 3.25 8.69
C ASP A 83 -15.96 1.90 8.96
N GLY A 84 -16.07 1.53 10.24
CA GLY A 84 -16.69 0.30 10.68
C GLY A 84 -16.02 -0.99 10.19
N VAL A 85 -14.72 -0.97 9.85
CA VAL A 85 -13.95 -2.19 9.56
C VAL A 85 -13.43 -2.83 10.84
N ASP A 86 -13.21 -4.14 10.78
CA ASP A 86 -12.69 -4.92 11.90
C ASP A 86 -11.15 -4.85 11.97
N ILE A 87 -10.49 -4.70 10.82
CA ILE A 87 -9.03 -4.71 10.70
C ILE A 87 -8.57 -3.96 9.44
N VAL A 88 -7.39 -3.36 9.52
CA VAL A 88 -6.72 -2.74 8.38
C VAL A 88 -5.43 -3.49 8.06
N HIS A 89 -5.18 -3.75 6.78
CA HIS A 89 -3.93 -4.36 6.30
C HIS A 89 -3.21 -3.42 5.33
N ILE A 90 -1.94 -3.11 5.60
CA ILE A 90 -1.07 -2.34 4.70
C ILE A 90 -0.20 -3.32 3.92
N MET A 91 -0.29 -3.31 2.57
CA MET A 91 0.41 -4.26 1.72
C MET A 91 1.92 -4.01 1.63
N VAL A 92 2.34 -2.74 1.63
CA VAL A 92 3.75 -2.37 1.47
C VAL A 92 4.11 -1.16 2.33
N PRO A 93 5.30 -1.13 2.96
CA PRO A 93 5.73 -0.06 3.84
C PRO A 93 6.34 1.15 3.09
N LEU A 94 5.68 1.61 2.02
CA LEU A 94 6.11 2.76 1.24
C LEU A 94 5.58 4.09 1.81
N PHE A 95 5.49 5.12 0.98
CA PHE A 95 5.16 6.50 1.42
C PHE A 95 3.77 6.65 2.03
N LEU A 96 2.79 5.88 1.55
CA LEU A 96 1.43 5.87 2.08
C LEU A 96 1.33 5.18 3.45
N ALA A 97 2.21 4.24 3.73
CA ALA A 97 2.13 3.40 4.93
C ALA A 97 2.18 4.21 6.23
N ARG A 98 3.12 5.16 6.34
CA ARG A 98 3.29 5.97 7.55
C ARG A 98 2.08 6.82 7.91
N PRO A 99 1.56 7.70 7.02
CA PRO A 99 0.38 8.48 7.35
C PRO A 99 -0.86 7.61 7.56
N ALA A 100 -1.01 6.52 6.82
CA ALA A 100 -2.10 5.59 6.98
C ALA A 100 -2.03 4.85 8.33
N SER A 101 -0.85 4.32 8.72
CA SER A 101 -0.67 3.62 9.99
C SER A 101 -0.95 4.54 11.19
N LYS A 102 -0.43 5.78 11.16
CA LYS A 102 -0.71 6.77 12.20
C LYS A 102 -2.21 7.06 12.33
N TYR A 103 -2.88 7.23 11.20
CA TYR A 103 -4.31 7.50 11.21
C TYR A 103 -5.10 6.31 11.74
N VAL A 104 -4.84 5.10 11.27
CA VAL A 104 -5.52 3.86 11.70
C VAL A 104 -5.30 3.61 13.20
N LYS A 105 -4.05 3.77 13.68
CA LYS A 105 -3.73 3.65 15.12
C LYS A 105 -4.48 4.70 15.96
N SER A 106 -4.64 5.93 15.46
CA SER A 106 -5.39 6.98 16.18
C SER A 106 -6.88 6.66 16.33
N LEU A 107 -7.42 5.76 15.50
CA LEU A 107 -8.78 5.25 15.61
C LEU A 107 -8.91 4.01 16.50
N GLY A 108 -7.79 3.50 17.04
CA GLY A 108 -7.77 2.26 17.84
C GLY A 108 -8.07 0.98 17.02
N LEU A 109 -7.99 1.05 15.69
CA LEU A 109 -8.25 -0.11 14.82
C LEU A 109 -7.06 -1.06 14.78
N PRO A 110 -7.30 -2.39 14.80
CA PRO A 110 -6.27 -3.39 14.58
C PRO A 110 -5.59 -3.17 13.23
N LEU A 111 -4.25 -3.19 13.23
CA LEU A 111 -3.43 -2.95 12.05
C LEU A 111 -2.46 -4.11 11.84
N THR A 112 -2.43 -4.61 10.62
CA THR A 112 -1.41 -5.56 10.14
C THR A 112 -0.69 -4.98 8.94
N ALA A 113 0.51 -5.44 8.67
CA ALA A 113 1.27 -5.00 7.51
C ALA A 113 2.04 -6.16 6.89
N GLY A 114 2.16 -6.13 5.56
CA GLY A 114 3.01 -7.00 4.77
C GLY A 114 4.22 -6.23 4.24
N CYS A 115 5.34 -6.91 4.12
CA CYS A 115 6.52 -6.40 3.43
C CYS A 115 6.74 -7.21 2.14
N HIS A 116 5.92 -6.94 1.13
CA HIS A 116 6.00 -7.62 -0.17
C HIS A 116 7.04 -7.01 -1.12
N ALA A 117 7.76 -5.97 -0.70
CA ALA A 117 8.85 -5.36 -1.43
C ALA A 117 10.16 -5.56 -0.68
N GLN A 118 11.05 -6.40 -1.23
CA GLN A 118 12.40 -6.55 -0.67
C GLN A 118 13.20 -5.26 -0.86
N ALA A 119 13.99 -4.88 0.15
CA ALA A 119 14.83 -3.68 0.08
C ALA A 119 15.78 -3.74 -1.12
N GLN A 120 16.34 -4.92 -1.39
CA GLN A 120 17.24 -5.18 -2.53
C GLN A 120 16.59 -4.85 -3.87
N ASN A 121 15.30 -5.15 -4.04
CA ASN A 121 14.59 -4.80 -5.27
C ASN A 121 14.42 -3.29 -5.41
N LEU A 122 14.12 -2.59 -4.32
CA LEU A 122 14.01 -1.12 -4.35
C LEU A 122 15.37 -0.47 -4.63
N THR A 123 16.43 -0.90 -3.95
CA THR A 123 17.78 -0.31 -4.11
C THR A 123 18.39 -0.60 -5.48
N SER A 124 18.07 -1.74 -6.09
CA SER A 124 18.52 -2.07 -7.45
C SER A 124 17.98 -1.09 -8.51
N HIS A 125 16.78 -0.57 -8.31
CA HIS A 125 16.19 0.42 -9.23
C HIS A 125 16.77 1.82 -9.10
N ILE A 126 17.50 2.12 -8.02
CA ILE A 126 18.17 3.42 -7.80
C ILE A 126 19.71 3.31 -7.90
N PHE A 127 20.21 2.36 -8.67
CA PHE A 127 21.65 2.14 -8.91
C PHE A 127 22.50 1.83 -7.65
N LEU A 128 21.87 1.38 -6.54
CA LEU A 128 22.55 0.98 -5.32
C LEU A 128 22.63 -0.56 -5.20
N VAL A 129 22.82 -1.22 -6.33
CA VAL A 129 22.89 -2.70 -6.39
C VAL A 129 24.04 -3.22 -5.54
N GLY A 130 23.75 -4.16 -4.63
CA GLY A 130 24.78 -4.79 -3.81
C GLY A 130 25.28 -3.95 -2.62
N CYS A 131 24.68 -2.80 -2.36
CA CYS A 131 25.06 -1.97 -1.21
C CYS A 131 24.30 -2.39 0.06
N ASP A 132 24.93 -3.19 0.91
CA ASP A 132 24.31 -3.69 2.16
C ASP A 132 23.87 -2.56 3.10
N TRP A 133 24.59 -1.47 3.17
CA TRP A 133 24.20 -0.30 3.96
C TRP A 133 22.89 0.33 3.44
N ALA A 134 22.69 0.39 2.11
CA ALA A 134 21.48 0.95 1.50
C ALA A 134 20.27 0.03 1.77
N ASN A 135 20.45 -1.28 1.71
CA ASN A 135 19.43 -2.25 2.07
C ASN A 135 19.05 -2.12 3.55
N THR A 136 20.04 -2.00 4.44
CA THR A 136 19.81 -1.82 5.88
C THR A 136 19.04 -0.53 6.17
N LEU A 137 19.38 0.59 5.52
CA LEU A 137 18.65 1.85 5.65
C LEU A 137 17.21 1.73 5.13
N THR A 138 17.00 1.01 4.04
CA THR A 138 15.66 0.78 3.49
C THR A 138 14.81 -0.03 4.45
N TYR A 139 15.32 -1.09 5.08
CA TYR A 139 14.58 -1.84 6.10
C TYR A 139 14.27 -1.00 7.33
N LYS A 140 15.21 -0.19 7.81
CA LYS A 140 14.95 0.77 8.91
C LYS A 140 13.86 1.79 8.53
N TRP A 141 13.83 2.22 7.28
CA TRP A 141 12.79 3.12 6.77
C TRP A 141 11.43 2.41 6.72
N TYR A 142 11.39 1.13 6.33
CA TYR A 142 10.17 0.33 6.37
C TYR A 142 9.62 0.22 7.80
N ASP A 143 10.47 -0.12 8.76
CA ASP A 143 10.09 -0.20 10.17
C ASP A 143 9.54 1.13 10.67
N HIS A 144 10.23 2.22 10.37
CA HIS A 144 9.78 3.56 10.76
C HIS A 144 8.41 3.93 10.15
N ASN A 145 8.12 3.49 8.93
CA ASN A 145 6.84 3.77 8.27
C ASN A 145 5.67 2.98 8.84
N LEU A 146 5.94 1.82 9.45
CA LEU A 146 4.90 0.95 9.99
C LEU A 146 4.72 1.07 11.49
N PHE A 147 5.81 1.24 12.25
CA PHE A 147 5.81 1.08 13.69
C PHE A 147 6.04 2.36 14.50
N CYS A 148 6.47 3.45 13.87
CA CYS A 148 6.64 4.77 14.54
C CYS A 148 5.46 5.75 14.32
#